data_06b491381a6f83d70fd380cad17e7abf
#
_entry.id   06b491381a6f83d70fd380cad17e7abf
#
_cell.length_a   1.000
_cell.length_b   1.000
_cell.length_c   1.000
_cell.angle_alpha   90.00
_cell.angle_beta   90.00
_cell.angle_gamma   90.00
#
_symmetry.space_group_name_H-M   'P 1'
#
loop_
_entity.id
_entity.type
_entity.pdbx_description
1 polymer ?
#
loop_
_entity_poly.entity_id
_entity_poly.type
_entity_poly.pdbx_seq_one_letter_code
_entity_poly.pdbx_strand_id
1 'polypeptide(L)'
;MAWPRWLGGRGKGATRQTAPGSPAGPLIDEGMLRRIERLSLAPRRPVAGGLGGEHRSSARASSTDFADYRQYVPGDDFRRIDWNAYGRSGTLYVKLTEAREQLPVHILVDASRSMAWGTPGKLRYASQLAAALGYISLARYDRLTVTALGEHPQQLRDIRGRGRLPNLLHFLTDLQPSGLLNLNAALSAYRVNRRAGGMVILISDLLSPEGFEDGLDSLLAAGMDVIVLQVLSPQELQPAEGGDVELVDAETGEIVEVSLTARMIGIYRERLDRWCADAEALCARRGVSYFRVNTDTPLEDLLLDQLRRVGILK
;
A
#
# COMPACT_ATOMS: atom_id res chain seq x y z
N MET A 1 -9.77 8.52 21.96
CA MET A 1 -8.72 9.19 22.78
C MET A 1 -7.74 9.82 21.81
N ALA A 2 -7.64 11.16 21.77
CA ALA A 2 -6.75 11.84 20.85
C ALA A 2 -5.29 11.61 21.28
N TRP A 3 -4.47 11.15 20.33
CA TRP A 3 -3.03 11.01 20.50
C TRP A 3 -2.39 12.40 20.44
N PRO A 4 -1.48 12.78 21.37
CA PRO A 4 -0.76 14.05 21.26
C PRO A 4 0.18 13.99 20.03
N ARG A 5 -0.02 14.89 19.08
CA ARG A 5 0.69 15.02 17.80
C ARG A 5 2.10 15.62 17.93
N TRP A 6 2.74 15.48 19.06
CA TRP A 6 4.04 16.07 19.37
C TRP A 6 5.16 15.27 18.72
N LEU A 7 5.53 15.62 17.50
CA LEU A 7 6.58 14.97 16.74
C LEU A 7 7.56 16.01 16.19
N GLY A 8 8.46 16.48 17.06
CA GLY A 8 9.55 17.35 16.63
C GLY A 8 10.20 18.02 17.83
N GLY A 9 11.27 17.43 18.37
CA GLY A 9 12.07 18.05 19.43
C GLY A 9 13.15 18.95 18.84
N ARG A 10 13.21 20.23 19.23
CA ARG A 10 14.38 21.09 19.03
C ARG A 10 15.12 21.23 20.34
N GLY A 11 16.38 20.74 20.42
CA GLY A 11 17.29 21.10 21.52
C GLY A 11 17.68 22.58 21.44
N LYS A 12 17.77 23.28 22.56
CA LYS A 12 18.34 24.65 22.62
C LYS A 12 19.77 24.61 22.08
N GLY A 13 19.95 25.09 20.83
CA GLY A 13 21.24 25.07 20.11
C GLY A 13 21.25 24.28 18.81
N ALA A 14 20.18 23.57 18.47
CA ALA A 14 20.09 22.85 17.19
C ALA A 14 19.66 23.81 16.08
N THR A 15 20.53 23.93 15.08
CA THR A 15 20.25 24.53 13.78
C THR A 15 18.92 24.00 13.26
N ARG A 16 18.10 24.88 12.71
CA ARG A 16 16.86 24.58 11.98
C ARG A 16 17.10 23.33 11.10
N GLN A 17 16.64 22.15 11.53
CA GLN A 17 16.57 21.02 10.61
C GLN A 17 15.47 21.35 9.61
N THR A 18 15.87 22.02 8.53
CA THR A 18 15.12 21.98 7.28
C THR A 18 14.89 20.51 6.97
N ALA A 19 13.68 20.15 6.56
CA ALA A 19 13.39 18.80 6.09
C ALA A 19 14.58 18.32 5.26
N PRO A 20 15.18 17.18 5.60
CA PRO A 20 16.32 16.67 4.84
C PRO A 20 15.87 16.57 3.40
N GLY A 21 16.56 17.32 2.50
CA GLY A 21 16.29 17.25 1.07
C GLY A 21 16.21 15.78 0.68
N SER A 22 15.21 15.39 -0.09
CA SER A 22 15.02 14.02 -0.55
C SER A 22 16.39 13.46 -0.97
N PRO A 23 16.85 12.33 -0.42
CA PRO A 23 18.11 11.75 -0.85
C PRO A 23 18.02 11.56 -2.37
N ALA A 24 18.99 12.10 -3.10
CA ALA A 24 19.03 12.12 -4.55
C ALA A 24 19.28 10.69 -5.08
N GLY A 25 18.23 9.89 -5.17
CA GLY A 25 18.31 8.51 -5.68
C GLY A 25 16.93 8.01 -6.12
N PRO A 26 16.87 7.02 -7.02
CA PRO A 26 15.63 6.43 -7.47
C PRO A 26 14.86 5.83 -6.28
N LEU A 27 13.51 5.76 -6.38
CA LEU A 27 12.69 5.13 -5.34
C LEU A 27 12.99 3.64 -5.22
N ILE A 28 13.26 2.97 -6.34
CA ILE A 28 13.61 1.54 -6.40
C ILE A 28 14.70 1.38 -7.45
N ASP A 29 15.69 0.55 -7.17
CA ASP A 29 16.73 0.17 -8.13
C ASP A 29 16.30 -1.05 -8.98
N GLU A 30 16.98 -1.25 -10.11
CA GLU A 30 16.69 -2.35 -11.03
C GLU A 30 16.96 -3.73 -10.41
N GLY A 31 17.93 -3.83 -9.52
CA GLY A 31 18.26 -5.09 -8.82
C GLY A 31 17.10 -5.55 -7.97
N MET A 32 16.48 -4.63 -7.25
CA MET A 32 15.31 -4.89 -6.44
C MET A 32 14.10 -5.27 -7.30
N LEU A 33 13.84 -4.52 -8.39
CA LEU A 33 12.74 -4.84 -9.31
C LEU A 33 12.79 -6.29 -9.79
N ARG A 34 13.98 -6.79 -10.17
CA ARG A 34 14.16 -8.19 -10.60
C ARG A 34 13.85 -9.20 -9.50
N ARG A 35 14.15 -8.88 -8.23
CA ARG A 35 13.91 -9.76 -7.08
C ARG A 35 12.43 -9.85 -6.71
N ILE A 36 11.72 -8.71 -6.75
CA ILE A 36 10.29 -8.66 -6.40
C ILE A 36 9.35 -9.04 -7.56
N GLU A 37 9.87 -9.17 -8.78
CA GLU A 37 9.07 -9.46 -9.98
C GLU A 37 8.25 -10.75 -9.89
N ARG A 38 8.77 -11.75 -9.16
CA ARG A 38 8.13 -13.05 -8.98
C ARG A 38 7.08 -13.06 -7.88
N LEU A 39 7.04 -12.03 -7.05
CA LEU A 39 6.09 -11.92 -5.96
C LEU A 39 4.68 -11.65 -6.49
N SER A 40 3.69 -11.93 -5.65
CA SER A 40 2.29 -11.58 -5.90
C SER A 40 1.62 -11.12 -4.62
N LEU A 41 0.66 -10.20 -4.75
CA LEU A 41 -0.24 -9.84 -3.66
C LEU A 41 -1.16 -11.02 -3.34
N ALA A 42 -1.41 -11.25 -2.07
CA ALA A 42 -2.20 -12.38 -1.59
C ALA A 42 -3.46 -11.91 -0.87
N PRO A 43 -4.58 -11.65 -1.60
CA PRO A 43 -5.83 -11.28 -0.96
C PRO A 43 -6.32 -12.41 -0.05
N ARG A 44 -6.82 -12.05 1.13
CA ARG A 44 -7.44 -12.99 2.08
C ARG A 44 -8.89 -13.29 1.74
N ARG A 45 -9.57 -12.33 1.10
CA ARG A 45 -10.96 -12.47 0.66
C ARG A 45 -10.99 -12.84 -0.82
N PRO A 46 -11.84 -13.80 -1.23
CA PRO A 46 -12.03 -14.05 -2.65
C PRO A 46 -12.56 -12.78 -3.30
N VAL A 47 -11.90 -12.35 -4.38
CA VAL A 47 -12.38 -11.23 -5.19
C VAL A 47 -13.72 -11.63 -5.81
N ALA A 48 -14.74 -10.79 -5.68
CA ALA A 48 -16.05 -11.08 -6.23
C ALA A 48 -16.00 -11.09 -7.75
N GLY A 49 -16.01 -12.29 -8.33
CA GLY A 49 -15.83 -12.58 -9.77
C GLY A 49 -15.49 -14.06 -9.97
N GLY A 50 -14.80 -14.65 -8.98
CA GLY A 50 -14.55 -16.09 -8.92
C GLY A 50 -15.71 -16.82 -8.26
N LEU A 51 -16.80 -17.05 -8.98
CA LEU A 51 -17.80 -18.04 -8.57
C LEU A 51 -17.12 -19.42 -8.59
N GLY A 52 -16.81 -19.92 -7.41
CA GLY A 52 -16.61 -21.35 -7.18
C GLY A 52 -17.92 -22.06 -7.51
N GLY A 53 -18.03 -22.51 -8.73
CA GLY A 53 -19.17 -23.24 -9.27
C GLY A 53 -19.05 -23.34 -10.78
N GLU A 54 -19.29 -24.52 -11.32
CA GLU A 54 -19.13 -24.99 -12.71
C GLU A 54 -19.86 -24.17 -13.82
N HIS A 55 -19.80 -22.85 -13.80
CA HIS A 55 -20.26 -22.04 -14.94
C HIS A 55 -19.15 -21.09 -15.38
N ARG A 56 -18.44 -21.54 -16.43
CA ARG A 56 -17.50 -20.74 -17.22
C ARG A 56 -18.22 -19.49 -17.73
N SER A 57 -18.00 -18.35 -17.10
CA SER A 57 -18.52 -17.09 -17.62
C SER A 57 -17.68 -16.68 -18.83
N SER A 58 -18.35 -16.41 -19.94
CA SER A 58 -17.79 -15.89 -21.18
C SER A 58 -17.45 -14.39 -21.10
N ALA A 59 -16.88 -13.93 -19.97
CA ALA A 59 -16.41 -12.57 -19.85
C ALA A 59 -15.16 -12.37 -20.71
N ARG A 60 -15.21 -11.37 -21.60
CA ARG A 60 -14.09 -10.98 -22.47
C ARG A 60 -12.88 -10.57 -21.64
N ALA A 61 -11.98 -11.52 -21.35
CA ALA A 61 -10.68 -11.24 -20.79
C ALA A 61 -9.79 -10.62 -21.87
N SER A 62 -9.25 -9.44 -21.62
CA SER A 62 -8.42 -8.69 -22.57
C SER A 62 -6.92 -9.04 -22.51
N SER A 63 -6.50 -10.00 -21.67
CA SER A 63 -5.16 -10.58 -21.72
C SER A 63 -5.28 -12.10 -21.76
N THR A 64 -4.85 -12.66 -22.84
CA THR A 64 -4.91 -14.08 -23.16
C THR A 64 -3.53 -14.68 -22.97
N ASP A 65 -3.21 -15.16 -21.77
CA ASP A 65 -2.09 -16.07 -21.63
C ASP A 65 -2.56 -17.45 -22.14
N PHE A 66 -1.76 -18.04 -23.02
CA PHE A 66 -1.99 -19.37 -23.52
C PHE A 66 -1.90 -20.36 -22.35
N ALA A 67 -2.97 -21.12 -22.07
CA ALA A 67 -2.97 -22.12 -21.02
C ALA A 67 -2.72 -23.52 -21.57
N ASP A 68 -3.50 -23.94 -22.57
CA ASP A 68 -3.40 -25.30 -23.13
C ASP A 68 -4.17 -25.41 -24.44
N TYR A 69 -3.99 -26.54 -25.16
CA TYR A 69 -4.81 -26.93 -26.29
C TYR A 69 -5.78 -28.03 -25.87
N ARG A 70 -7.05 -27.85 -26.21
CA ARG A 70 -8.05 -28.90 -26.13
C ARG A 70 -8.52 -29.26 -27.53
N GLN A 71 -8.74 -30.55 -27.80
CA GLN A 71 -9.34 -30.98 -29.06
C GLN A 71 -10.75 -30.38 -29.22
N TYR A 72 -11.04 -29.86 -30.37
CA TYR A 72 -12.34 -29.27 -30.69
C TYR A 72 -13.46 -30.30 -30.55
N VAL A 73 -14.55 -29.91 -29.94
CA VAL A 73 -15.79 -30.69 -29.85
C VAL A 73 -16.91 -29.87 -30.52
N PRO A 74 -17.81 -30.49 -31.28
CA PRO A 74 -18.96 -29.79 -31.88
C PRO A 74 -19.72 -28.98 -30.82
N GLY A 75 -19.86 -27.65 -31.08
CA GLY A 75 -20.43 -26.69 -30.13
C GLY A 75 -19.42 -25.69 -29.54
N ASP A 76 -18.14 -25.94 -29.72
CA ASP A 76 -17.11 -24.97 -29.33
C ASP A 76 -17.08 -23.75 -30.28
N ASP A 77 -16.68 -22.58 -29.77
CA ASP A 77 -16.53 -21.37 -30.57
C ASP A 77 -15.38 -21.54 -31.60
N PHE A 78 -15.74 -21.61 -32.86
CA PHE A 78 -14.80 -21.76 -33.98
C PHE A 78 -13.76 -20.63 -34.08
N ARG A 79 -13.98 -19.45 -33.48
CA ARG A 79 -13.05 -18.33 -33.44
C ARG A 79 -11.83 -18.61 -32.58
N ARG A 80 -11.91 -19.61 -31.71
CA ARG A 80 -10.82 -20.05 -30.81
C ARG A 80 -10.01 -21.21 -31.39
N ILE A 81 -10.34 -21.69 -32.59
CA ILE A 81 -9.58 -22.75 -33.28
C ILE A 81 -8.20 -22.20 -33.67
N ASP A 82 -7.14 -22.97 -33.36
CA ASP A 82 -5.80 -22.69 -33.86
C ASP A 82 -5.64 -23.28 -35.28
N TRP A 83 -5.86 -22.46 -36.27
CA TRP A 83 -5.72 -22.85 -37.70
C TRP A 83 -4.28 -23.23 -38.07
N ASN A 84 -3.26 -22.68 -37.35
CA ASN A 84 -1.86 -23.06 -37.57
C ASN A 84 -1.56 -24.46 -37.00
N ALA A 85 -2.16 -24.83 -35.88
CA ALA A 85 -2.06 -26.18 -35.35
C ALA A 85 -2.78 -27.17 -36.28
N TYR A 86 -3.96 -26.83 -36.80
CA TYR A 86 -4.69 -27.63 -37.75
C TYR A 86 -3.89 -27.87 -39.03
N GLY A 87 -3.26 -26.85 -39.59
CA GLY A 87 -2.44 -26.99 -40.82
C GLY A 87 -1.24 -27.92 -40.66
N ARG A 88 -0.78 -28.17 -39.43
CA ARG A 88 0.36 -29.06 -39.14
C ARG A 88 -0.05 -30.47 -38.73
N SER A 89 -1.13 -30.62 -38.01
CA SER A 89 -1.55 -31.89 -37.38
C SER A 89 -2.79 -32.52 -38.02
N GLY A 90 -3.55 -31.77 -38.81
CA GLY A 90 -4.85 -32.20 -39.35
C GLY A 90 -5.95 -32.33 -38.28
N THR A 91 -5.66 -31.98 -37.03
CA THR A 91 -6.59 -32.06 -35.89
C THR A 91 -6.98 -30.67 -35.43
N LEU A 92 -8.28 -30.45 -35.22
CA LEU A 92 -8.80 -29.18 -34.75
C LEU A 92 -8.54 -29.04 -33.23
N TYR A 93 -7.81 -28.00 -32.83
CA TYR A 93 -7.56 -27.64 -31.44
C TYR A 93 -8.14 -26.28 -31.12
N VAL A 94 -8.78 -26.17 -29.98
CA VAL A 94 -9.24 -24.91 -29.38
C VAL A 94 -8.19 -24.43 -28.39
N LYS A 95 -7.76 -23.18 -28.56
CA LYS A 95 -6.90 -22.51 -27.55
C LYS A 95 -7.68 -22.32 -26.26
N LEU A 96 -7.29 -23.03 -25.24
CA LEU A 96 -7.74 -22.73 -23.88
C LEU A 96 -6.93 -21.55 -23.37
N THR A 97 -7.63 -20.48 -23.06
CA THR A 97 -7.05 -19.29 -22.46
C THR A 97 -7.55 -19.21 -21.04
N GLU A 98 -6.66 -19.21 -20.07
CA GLU A 98 -7.03 -18.84 -18.70
C GLU A 98 -7.35 -17.35 -18.67
N ALA A 99 -8.59 -17.02 -18.38
CA ALA A 99 -8.96 -15.67 -18.01
C ALA A 99 -8.33 -15.41 -16.63
N ARG A 100 -7.13 -14.84 -16.58
CA ARG A 100 -6.62 -14.30 -15.33
C ARG A 100 -7.52 -13.15 -14.93
N GLU A 101 -8.29 -13.33 -13.87
CA GLU A 101 -9.03 -12.24 -13.25
C GLU A 101 -8.03 -11.20 -12.76
N GLN A 102 -8.12 -10.00 -13.32
CA GLN A 102 -7.27 -8.89 -12.92
C GLN A 102 -7.75 -8.40 -11.55
N LEU A 103 -6.87 -8.47 -10.56
CA LEU A 103 -7.14 -7.94 -9.24
C LEU A 103 -7.16 -6.40 -9.28
N PRO A 104 -8.26 -5.74 -8.92
CA PRO A 104 -8.23 -4.30 -8.66
C PRO A 104 -7.42 -4.04 -7.39
N VAL A 105 -6.29 -3.34 -7.53
CA VAL A 105 -5.40 -2.98 -6.42
C VAL A 105 -5.40 -1.46 -6.26
N HIS A 106 -5.74 -1.01 -5.06
CA HIS A 106 -5.74 0.39 -4.67
C HIS A 106 -4.67 0.60 -3.61
N ILE A 107 -3.65 1.40 -3.90
CA ILE A 107 -2.64 1.81 -2.93
C ILE A 107 -2.97 3.22 -2.49
N LEU A 108 -3.26 3.40 -1.21
CA LEU A 108 -3.55 4.69 -0.59
C LEU A 108 -2.33 5.09 0.23
N VAL A 109 -1.67 6.17 -0.18
CA VAL A 109 -0.48 6.71 0.49
C VAL A 109 -0.87 7.98 1.22
N ASP A 110 -0.66 7.98 2.52
CA ASP A 110 -0.81 9.18 3.33
C ASP A 110 0.29 10.19 2.98
N ALA A 111 -0.12 11.36 2.53
CA ALA A 111 0.76 12.48 2.23
C ALA A 111 0.47 13.69 3.14
N SER A 112 -0.04 13.45 4.35
CA SER A 112 -0.21 14.48 5.38
C SER A 112 1.13 15.04 5.85
N ARG A 113 1.08 16.16 6.53
CA ARG A 113 2.28 16.83 7.04
C ARG A 113 3.05 15.98 8.06
N SER A 114 2.38 15.10 8.82
CA SER A 114 3.02 14.17 9.75
C SER A 114 3.98 13.20 9.04
N MET A 115 3.70 12.84 7.78
CA MET A 115 4.55 11.98 6.97
C MET A 115 5.86 12.64 6.50
N ALA A 116 6.02 13.96 6.68
CA ALA A 116 7.29 14.66 6.42
C ALA A 116 8.39 14.32 7.45
N TRP A 117 8.00 13.75 8.58
CA TRP A 117 8.90 13.49 9.70
C TRP A 117 9.70 12.20 9.54
N GLY A 118 10.83 12.15 10.28
CA GLY A 118 11.67 10.97 10.42
C GLY A 118 12.93 10.98 9.55
N THR A 119 13.90 10.16 9.96
CA THR A 119 15.13 9.90 9.21
C THR A 119 15.40 8.40 9.34
N PRO A 120 15.20 7.60 8.25
CA PRO A 120 14.66 7.99 6.94
C PRO A 120 13.25 8.57 6.98
N GLY A 121 12.92 9.49 6.05
CA GLY A 121 11.62 10.16 5.99
C GLY A 121 10.47 9.21 5.69
N LYS A 122 9.37 9.31 6.45
CA LYS A 122 8.21 8.41 6.33
C LYS A 122 7.57 8.44 4.94
N LEU A 123 7.30 9.63 4.38
CA LEU A 123 6.68 9.75 3.05
C LEU A 123 7.54 9.12 1.96
N ARG A 124 8.88 9.34 2.01
CA ARG A 124 9.78 8.72 1.03
C ARG A 124 9.76 7.20 1.13
N TYR A 125 9.82 6.67 2.34
CA TYR A 125 9.75 5.23 2.57
C TYR A 125 8.39 4.65 2.13
N ALA A 126 7.30 5.34 2.45
CA ALA A 126 5.95 4.98 2.00
C ALA A 126 5.84 4.99 0.46
N SER A 127 6.46 5.98 -0.21
CA SER A 127 6.53 6.04 -1.68
C SER A 127 7.35 4.88 -2.27
N GLN A 128 8.47 4.51 -1.65
CA GLN A 128 9.26 3.34 -2.05
C GLN A 128 8.46 2.03 -1.90
N LEU A 129 7.77 1.87 -0.76
CA LEU A 129 6.92 0.72 -0.51
C LEU A 129 5.73 0.66 -1.49
N ALA A 130 5.08 1.79 -1.75
CA ALA A 130 4.00 1.90 -2.74
C ALA A 130 4.49 1.59 -4.16
N ALA A 131 5.71 2.03 -4.53
CA ALA A 131 6.31 1.73 -5.82
C ALA A 131 6.61 0.23 -5.98
N ALA A 132 7.13 -0.42 -4.93
CA ALA A 132 7.41 -1.86 -4.95
C ALA A 132 6.13 -2.70 -5.05
N LEU A 133 5.13 -2.43 -4.20
CA LEU A 133 3.84 -3.13 -4.23
C LEU A 133 3.08 -2.86 -5.53
N GLY A 134 3.16 -1.62 -6.04
CA GLY A 134 2.60 -1.24 -7.34
C GLY A 134 3.29 -1.96 -8.49
N TYR A 135 4.63 -2.11 -8.48
CA TYR A 135 5.34 -2.88 -9.49
C TYR A 135 4.95 -4.38 -9.48
N ILE A 136 4.81 -4.98 -8.29
CA ILE A 136 4.33 -6.36 -8.15
C ILE A 136 2.96 -6.52 -8.84
N SER A 137 2.04 -5.58 -8.61
CA SER A 137 0.73 -5.53 -9.27
C SER A 137 0.85 -5.39 -10.79
N LEU A 138 1.64 -4.42 -11.28
CA LEU A 138 1.86 -4.18 -12.70
C LEU A 138 2.51 -5.39 -13.40
N ALA A 139 3.43 -6.09 -12.72
CA ALA A 139 4.07 -7.30 -13.24
C ALA A 139 3.08 -8.45 -13.45
N ARG A 140 1.99 -8.47 -12.68
CA ARG A 140 0.88 -9.44 -12.77
C ARG A 140 -0.27 -9.01 -13.67
N TYR A 141 -0.15 -7.80 -14.30
CA TYR A 141 -1.21 -7.19 -15.11
C TYR A 141 -2.49 -6.86 -14.31
N ASP A 142 -2.37 -6.70 -12.98
CA ASP A 142 -3.46 -6.21 -12.15
C ASP A 142 -3.84 -4.76 -12.50
N ARG A 143 -5.03 -4.35 -12.07
CA ARG A 143 -5.54 -2.98 -12.26
C ARG A 143 -5.09 -2.13 -11.09
N LEU A 144 -4.02 -1.37 -11.26
CA LEU A 144 -3.45 -0.54 -10.20
C LEU A 144 -4.02 0.88 -10.23
N THR A 145 -4.47 1.35 -9.07
CA THR A 145 -4.77 2.76 -8.78
C THR A 145 -3.96 3.17 -7.56
N VAL A 146 -3.21 4.26 -7.66
CA VAL A 146 -2.47 4.84 -6.54
C VAL A 146 -3.06 6.20 -6.21
N THR A 147 -3.34 6.44 -4.93
CA THR A 147 -3.92 7.69 -4.45
C THR A 147 -3.07 8.24 -3.32
N ALA A 148 -2.59 9.47 -3.46
CA ALA A 148 -2.04 10.23 -2.36
C ALA A 148 -3.19 10.89 -1.60
N LEU A 149 -3.34 10.53 -0.33
CA LEU A 149 -4.30 11.13 0.59
C LEU A 149 -3.68 12.37 1.23
N GLY A 150 -4.37 13.47 1.22
CA GLY A 150 -3.93 14.74 1.77
C GLY A 150 -5.02 15.80 1.60
N GLU A 151 -4.69 17.06 1.86
CA GLU A 151 -5.62 18.17 1.68
C GLU A 151 -6.16 18.25 0.24
N HIS A 152 -5.31 17.95 -0.74
CA HIS A 152 -5.66 17.86 -2.16
C HIS A 152 -5.30 16.45 -2.69
N PRO A 153 -6.24 15.51 -2.64
CA PRO A 153 -5.96 14.14 -3.07
C PRO A 153 -5.56 14.07 -4.55
N GLN A 154 -4.46 13.39 -4.83
CA GLN A 154 -3.98 13.13 -6.19
C GLN A 154 -4.13 11.65 -6.51
N GLN A 155 -4.39 11.32 -7.77
CA GLN A 155 -4.65 9.93 -8.13
C GLN A 155 -4.10 9.56 -9.51
N LEU A 156 -3.35 8.48 -9.56
CA LEU A 156 -2.95 7.77 -10.78
C LEU A 156 -3.85 6.55 -10.95
N ARG A 157 -4.76 6.59 -11.95
CA ARG A 157 -5.86 5.64 -12.06
C ARG A 157 -5.63 4.57 -13.11
N ASP A 158 -6.05 3.35 -12.80
CA ASP A 158 -6.26 2.22 -13.73
C ASP A 158 -5.07 1.96 -14.66
N ILE A 159 -3.86 1.99 -14.12
CA ILE A 159 -2.65 1.63 -14.87
C ILE A 159 -2.43 0.12 -14.81
N ARG A 160 -1.86 -0.45 -15.90
CA ARG A 160 -1.65 -1.89 -16.05
C ARG A 160 -0.38 -2.19 -16.82
N GLY A 161 0.25 -3.30 -16.44
CA GLY A 161 1.43 -3.81 -17.12
C GLY A 161 2.70 -3.02 -16.81
N ARG A 162 3.83 -3.70 -16.95
CA ARG A 162 5.17 -3.18 -16.58
C ARG A 162 5.57 -1.87 -17.27
N GLY A 163 5.09 -1.65 -18.50
CA GLY A 163 5.37 -0.42 -19.25
C GLY A 163 4.84 0.85 -18.58
N ARG A 164 3.98 0.73 -17.55
CA ARG A 164 3.48 1.86 -16.76
C ARG A 164 4.29 2.17 -15.50
N LEU A 165 5.36 1.42 -15.24
CA LEU A 165 6.26 1.69 -14.12
C LEU A 165 6.82 3.12 -14.10
N PRO A 166 7.27 3.72 -15.23
CA PRO A 166 7.75 5.10 -15.22
C PRO A 166 6.68 6.10 -14.72
N ASN A 167 5.41 5.90 -15.11
CA ASN A 167 4.30 6.75 -14.65
C ASN A 167 4.09 6.62 -13.14
N LEU A 168 4.18 5.39 -12.61
CA LEU A 168 4.07 5.11 -11.17
C LEU A 168 5.20 5.79 -10.40
N LEU A 169 6.45 5.63 -10.85
CA LEU A 169 7.62 6.20 -10.19
C LEU A 169 7.58 7.73 -10.23
N HIS A 170 7.21 8.34 -11.35
CA HIS A 170 7.06 9.78 -11.47
C HIS A 170 6.01 10.30 -10.49
N PHE A 171 4.80 9.71 -10.48
CA PHE A 171 3.73 10.08 -9.55
C PHE A 171 4.19 10.04 -8.09
N LEU A 172 4.87 8.96 -7.68
CA LEU A 172 5.30 8.77 -6.28
C LEU A 172 6.52 9.64 -5.90
N THR A 173 7.38 9.99 -6.86
CA THR A 173 8.53 10.87 -6.62
C THR A 173 8.09 12.31 -6.40
N ASP A 174 7.02 12.73 -7.07
CA ASP A 174 6.51 14.10 -7.01
C ASP A 174 5.66 14.36 -5.77
N LEU A 175 5.33 13.33 -4.99
CA LEU A 175 4.54 13.50 -3.78
C LEU A 175 5.25 14.39 -2.76
N GLN A 176 4.52 15.38 -2.29
CA GLN A 176 4.96 16.30 -1.23
C GLN A 176 4.01 16.20 -0.04
N PRO A 177 4.54 16.18 1.19
CA PRO A 177 3.69 16.18 2.37
C PRO A 177 2.99 17.52 2.50
N SER A 178 1.68 17.53 2.66
CA SER A 178 0.89 18.76 2.74
C SER A 178 -0.34 18.63 3.62
N GLY A 179 -0.67 19.72 4.30
CA GLY A 179 -1.93 19.91 5.01
C GLY A 179 -2.21 18.91 6.15
N LEU A 180 -3.44 18.99 6.61
CA LEU A 180 -4.05 18.09 7.57
C LEU A 180 -4.80 16.99 6.82
N LEU A 181 -4.77 15.76 7.33
CA LEU A 181 -5.56 14.67 6.80
C LEU A 181 -6.53 14.16 7.87
N ASN A 182 -7.83 14.34 7.64
CA ASN A 182 -8.83 13.52 8.32
C ASN A 182 -8.89 12.17 7.62
N LEU A 183 -8.13 11.20 8.14
CA LEU A 183 -8.00 9.87 7.52
C LEU A 183 -9.35 9.16 7.45
N ASN A 184 -10.16 9.27 8.49
CA ASN A 184 -11.49 8.67 8.55
C ASN A 184 -12.41 9.18 7.44
N ALA A 185 -12.47 10.51 7.26
CA ALA A 185 -13.25 11.12 6.19
C ALA A 185 -12.70 10.79 4.79
N ALA A 186 -11.38 10.79 4.61
CA ALA A 186 -10.74 10.47 3.33
C ALA A 186 -11.02 9.04 2.88
N LEU A 187 -10.92 8.06 3.79
CA LEU A 187 -11.23 6.66 3.51
C LEU A 187 -12.72 6.45 3.25
N SER A 188 -13.60 7.09 4.03
CA SER A 188 -15.05 7.00 3.85
C SER A 188 -15.50 7.61 2.52
N ALA A 189 -14.84 8.68 2.07
CA ALA A 189 -15.11 9.32 0.78
C ALA A 189 -14.50 8.57 -0.40
N TYR A 190 -13.55 7.63 -0.15
CA TYR A 190 -12.87 6.92 -1.22
C TYR A 190 -13.82 6.02 -2.01
N ARG A 191 -13.85 6.23 -3.33
CA ARG A 191 -14.78 5.52 -4.22
C ARG A 191 -14.12 4.33 -4.87
N VAL A 192 -14.58 3.14 -4.53
CA VAL A 192 -14.20 1.87 -5.16
C VAL A 192 -15.38 1.27 -5.92
N ASN A 193 -15.08 0.46 -6.93
CA ASN A 193 -16.13 -0.27 -7.64
C ASN A 193 -16.57 -1.48 -6.81
N ARG A 194 -17.67 -1.34 -6.10
CA ARG A 194 -18.23 -2.39 -5.21
C ARG A 194 -18.49 -3.73 -5.91
N ARG A 195 -18.75 -3.72 -7.23
CA ARG A 195 -19.04 -4.95 -7.99
C ARG A 195 -17.80 -5.75 -8.34
N ALA A 196 -16.65 -5.11 -8.40
CA ALA A 196 -15.41 -5.75 -8.81
C ALA A 196 -14.67 -6.43 -7.65
N GLY A 197 -14.98 -6.05 -6.38
CA GLY A 197 -14.12 -6.40 -5.26
C GLY A 197 -12.73 -5.80 -5.44
N GLY A 198 -11.74 -6.32 -4.73
CA GLY A 198 -10.35 -5.93 -4.91
C GLY A 198 -9.60 -5.80 -3.59
N MET A 199 -8.41 -5.23 -3.66
CA MET A 199 -7.53 -5.01 -2.53
C MET A 199 -7.26 -3.53 -2.33
N VAL A 200 -7.30 -3.07 -1.09
CA VAL A 200 -6.84 -1.74 -0.67
C VAL A 200 -5.64 -1.90 0.25
N ILE A 201 -4.55 -1.23 -0.05
CA ILE A 201 -3.35 -1.15 0.79
C ILE A 201 -3.23 0.29 1.26
N LEU A 202 -3.47 0.52 2.54
CA LEU A 202 -3.27 1.81 3.20
C LEU A 202 -1.87 1.88 3.78
N ILE A 203 -1.12 2.91 3.40
CA ILE A 203 0.22 3.21 3.92
C ILE A 203 0.17 4.57 4.62
N SER A 204 0.19 4.59 5.94
CA SER A 204 0.00 5.79 6.77
C SER A 204 0.68 5.59 8.13
N ASP A 205 0.99 6.67 8.83
CA ASP A 205 1.38 6.59 10.24
C ASP A 205 0.17 6.42 11.17
N LEU A 206 -1.06 6.56 10.64
CA LEU A 206 -2.34 6.50 11.35
C LEU A 206 -2.52 7.60 12.42
N LEU A 207 -1.71 8.64 12.41
CA LEU A 207 -1.76 9.74 13.38
C LEU A 207 -2.87 10.75 13.02
N SER A 208 -4.10 10.29 12.84
CA SER A 208 -5.28 11.12 12.62
C SER A 208 -6.12 11.20 13.90
N PRO A 209 -6.43 12.40 14.44
CA PRO A 209 -7.21 12.53 15.67
C PRO A 209 -8.62 11.98 15.57
N GLU A 210 -9.19 12.05 14.38
CA GLU A 210 -10.54 11.55 14.10
C GLU A 210 -10.55 10.03 13.92
N GLY A 211 -9.38 9.37 14.08
CA GLY A 211 -9.23 7.94 13.86
C GLY A 211 -9.31 7.53 12.39
N PHE A 212 -9.54 6.25 12.15
CA PHE A 212 -9.64 5.66 10.81
C PHE A 212 -10.66 4.51 10.74
N GLU A 213 -11.38 4.25 11.82
CA GLU A 213 -12.24 3.10 12.02
C GLU A 213 -13.41 3.07 11.05
N ASP A 214 -14.18 4.16 10.95
CA ASP A 214 -15.36 4.25 10.07
C ASP A 214 -14.93 4.22 8.60
N GLY A 215 -13.74 4.77 8.30
CA GLY A 215 -13.14 4.69 6.98
C GLY A 215 -12.81 3.27 6.57
N LEU A 216 -12.22 2.46 7.47
CA LEU A 216 -11.99 1.05 7.24
C LEU A 216 -13.30 0.29 7.04
N ASP A 217 -14.30 0.55 7.90
CA ASP A 217 -15.61 -0.09 7.81
C ASP A 217 -16.29 0.22 6.47
N SER A 218 -16.13 1.44 5.94
CA SER A 218 -16.63 1.83 4.62
C SER A 218 -15.96 1.06 3.47
N LEU A 219 -14.64 0.83 3.53
CA LEU A 219 -13.91 0.04 2.54
C LEU A 219 -14.30 -1.44 2.60
N LEU A 220 -14.44 -1.99 3.82
CA LEU A 220 -14.87 -3.37 4.02
C LEU A 220 -16.31 -3.60 3.55
N ALA A 221 -17.21 -2.66 3.81
CA ALA A 221 -18.58 -2.68 3.31
C ALA A 221 -18.67 -2.57 1.78
N ALA A 222 -17.65 -2.00 1.15
CA ALA A 222 -17.50 -1.97 -0.31
C ALA A 222 -16.96 -3.30 -0.89
N GLY A 223 -16.71 -4.32 -0.06
CA GLY A 223 -16.22 -5.63 -0.48
C GLY A 223 -14.71 -5.68 -0.75
N MET A 224 -13.96 -4.71 -0.24
CA MET A 224 -12.51 -4.68 -0.41
C MET A 224 -11.81 -5.56 0.63
N ASP A 225 -10.72 -6.19 0.23
CA ASP A 225 -9.74 -6.77 1.14
C ASP A 225 -8.75 -5.67 1.54
N VAL A 226 -8.66 -5.37 2.84
CA VAL A 226 -7.91 -4.21 3.33
C VAL A 226 -6.65 -4.65 4.05
N ILE A 227 -5.53 -4.02 3.68
CA ILE A 227 -4.23 -4.15 4.33
C ILE A 227 -3.83 -2.76 4.85
N VAL A 228 -3.43 -2.69 6.10
CA VAL A 228 -2.90 -1.47 6.73
C VAL A 228 -1.42 -1.67 7.02
N LEU A 229 -0.60 -0.82 6.42
CA LEU A 229 0.84 -0.73 6.66
C LEU A 229 1.11 0.55 7.44
N GLN A 230 1.25 0.41 8.77
CA GLN A 230 1.55 1.56 9.63
C GLN A 230 3.04 1.88 9.57
N VAL A 231 3.38 3.09 9.10
CA VAL A 231 4.76 3.53 8.90
C VAL A 231 5.19 4.44 10.04
N LEU A 232 6.19 4.00 10.81
CA LEU A 232 6.78 4.75 11.91
C LEU A 232 8.29 4.91 11.69
N SER A 233 8.83 6.06 12.10
CA SER A 233 10.27 6.31 12.06
C SER A 233 10.99 5.78 13.31
N PRO A 234 12.31 5.51 13.25
CA PRO A 234 13.08 5.13 14.44
C PRO A 234 12.98 6.14 15.57
N GLN A 235 12.88 7.43 15.23
CA GLN A 235 12.79 8.52 16.21
C GLN A 235 11.44 8.54 16.93
N GLU A 236 10.38 8.06 16.28
CA GLU A 236 9.07 7.85 16.92
C GLU A 236 9.08 6.61 17.81
N LEU A 237 9.72 5.53 17.36
CA LEU A 237 9.80 4.28 18.12
C LEU A 237 10.75 4.40 19.33
N GLN A 238 11.85 5.14 19.17
CA GLN A 238 12.88 5.29 20.17
C GLN A 238 13.39 6.74 20.21
N PRO A 239 12.61 7.67 20.79
CA PRO A 239 13.08 9.04 20.95
C PRO A 239 14.36 9.08 21.81
N ALA A 240 15.32 9.86 21.34
CA ALA A 240 16.58 10.04 22.07
C ALA A 240 16.36 10.86 23.35
N GLU A 241 17.12 10.55 24.41
CA GLU A 241 17.23 11.43 25.59
C GLU A 241 17.87 12.75 25.16
N GLY A 242 17.21 13.88 25.42
CA GLY A 242 17.65 15.16 24.88
C GLY A 242 17.59 16.34 25.85
N GLY A 243 17.28 16.11 27.11
CA GLY A 243 17.07 17.22 28.05
C GLY A 243 15.84 18.07 27.65
N ASP A 244 15.98 19.41 27.75
CA ASP A 244 14.89 20.33 27.40
C ASP A 244 14.80 20.47 25.88
N VAL A 245 13.66 20.11 25.34
CA VAL A 245 13.34 20.16 23.89
C VAL A 245 12.03 20.90 23.64
N GLU A 246 11.96 21.61 22.55
CA GLU A 246 10.70 22.14 22.03
C GLU A 246 10.05 21.07 21.15
N LEU A 247 8.91 20.53 21.57
CA LEU A 247 8.08 19.70 20.72
C LEU A 247 7.19 20.61 19.87
N VAL A 248 7.26 20.43 18.55
CA VAL A 248 6.44 21.17 17.60
C VAL A 248 5.41 20.20 17.03
N ASP A 249 4.13 20.51 17.18
CA ASP A 249 3.09 19.78 16.49
C ASP A 249 3.26 19.97 14.97
N ALA A 250 3.43 18.86 14.25
CA ALA A 250 3.71 18.90 12.81
C ALA A 250 2.56 19.50 12.00
N GLU A 251 1.34 19.47 12.52
CA GLU A 251 0.13 19.90 11.79
C GLU A 251 -0.31 21.30 12.18
N THR A 252 -0.35 21.60 13.49
CA THR A 252 -0.79 22.92 14.00
C THR A 252 0.35 23.92 14.14
N GLY A 253 1.58 23.46 14.26
CA GLY A 253 2.75 24.29 14.55
C GLY A 253 2.82 24.73 16.01
N GLU A 254 1.95 24.23 16.89
CA GLU A 254 1.98 24.52 18.31
C GLU A 254 3.28 24.01 18.95
N ILE A 255 3.88 24.81 19.81
CA ILE A 255 5.16 24.50 20.45
C ILE A 255 4.95 24.27 21.95
N VAL A 256 5.46 23.14 22.45
CA VAL A 256 5.49 22.84 23.89
C VAL A 256 6.92 22.52 24.33
N GLU A 257 7.41 23.23 25.32
CA GLU A 257 8.69 22.89 25.94
C GLU A 257 8.50 21.67 26.87
N VAL A 258 9.31 20.64 26.66
CA VAL A 258 9.27 19.39 27.44
C VAL A 258 10.68 18.95 27.78
N SER A 259 10.91 18.55 29.01
CA SER A 259 12.16 17.87 29.39
C SER A 259 12.07 16.39 29.10
N LEU A 260 12.76 15.91 28.05
CA LEU A 260 12.83 14.51 27.70
C LEU A 260 13.71 13.73 28.67
N THR A 261 13.15 13.43 29.81
CA THR A 261 13.80 12.56 30.82
C THR A 261 13.55 11.08 30.46
N ALA A 262 14.40 10.17 30.94
CA ALA A 262 14.22 8.73 30.78
C ALA A 262 12.81 8.25 31.22
N ARG A 263 12.25 8.86 32.30
CA ARG A 263 10.88 8.57 32.75
C ARG A 263 9.82 8.98 31.71
N MET A 264 9.95 10.16 31.10
CA MET A 264 9.01 10.65 30.10
C MET A 264 9.06 9.78 28.83
N ILE A 265 10.27 9.40 28.43
CA ILE A 265 10.49 8.48 27.30
C ILE A 265 9.86 7.11 27.58
N GLY A 266 9.98 6.60 28.81
CA GLY A 266 9.31 5.36 29.23
C GLY A 266 7.79 5.45 29.09
N ILE A 267 7.17 6.53 29.61
CA ILE A 267 5.73 6.76 29.49
C ILE A 267 5.29 6.90 28.03
N TYR A 268 6.09 7.59 27.21
CA TYR A 268 5.82 7.73 25.79
C TYR A 268 5.81 6.37 25.08
N ARG A 269 6.84 5.54 25.30
CA ARG A 269 6.95 4.19 24.71
C ARG A 269 5.77 3.29 25.08
N GLU A 270 5.41 3.27 26.38
CA GLU A 270 4.24 2.49 26.83
C GLU A 270 2.94 2.94 26.12
N ARG A 271 2.76 4.24 25.92
CA ARG A 271 1.59 4.78 25.21
C ARG A 271 1.62 4.43 23.74
N LEU A 272 2.80 4.56 23.10
CA LEU A 272 2.96 4.22 21.68
C LEU A 272 2.69 2.73 21.45
N ASP A 273 3.27 1.86 22.28
CA ASP A 273 3.07 0.41 22.16
C ASP A 273 1.60 0.02 22.37
N ARG A 274 0.94 0.65 23.35
CA ARG A 274 -0.50 0.43 23.58
C ARG A 274 -1.33 0.88 22.37
N TRP A 275 -1.05 2.05 21.85
CA TRP A 275 -1.76 2.56 20.67
C TRP A 275 -1.55 1.69 19.44
N CYS A 276 -0.33 1.21 19.18
CA CYS A 276 -0.06 0.26 18.11
C CYS A 276 -0.82 -1.06 18.32
N ALA A 277 -0.84 -1.58 19.55
CA ALA A 277 -1.57 -2.78 19.90
C ALA A 277 -3.10 -2.61 19.72
N ASP A 278 -3.64 -1.45 20.09
CA ASP A 278 -5.05 -1.12 19.90
C ASP A 278 -5.41 -1.05 18.42
N ALA A 279 -4.55 -0.45 17.58
CA ALA A 279 -4.72 -0.41 16.12
C ALA A 279 -4.67 -1.81 15.50
N GLU A 280 -3.71 -2.65 15.92
CA GLU A 280 -3.61 -4.05 15.48
C GLU A 280 -4.85 -4.85 15.87
N ALA A 281 -5.28 -4.76 17.14
CA ALA A 281 -6.47 -5.43 17.63
C ALA A 281 -7.75 -4.96 16.92
N LEU A 282 -7.85 -3.67 16.61
CA LEU A 282 -8.95 -3.09 15.84
C LEU A 282 -9.01 -3.68 14.42
N CYS A 283 -7.87 -3.73 13.73
CA CYS A 283 -7.74 -4.34 12.41
C CYS A 283 -8.08 -5.83 12.45
N ALA A 284 -7.54 -6.56 13.42
CA ALA A 284 -7.77 -8.01 13.58
C ALA A 284 -9.26 -8.34 13.76
N ARG A 285 -9.99 -7.58 14.62
CA ARG A 285 -11.45 -7.77 14.82
C ARG A 285 -12.26 -7.58 13.55
N ARG A 286 -11.76 -6.79 12.60
CA ARG A 286 -12.42 -6.50 11.31
C ARG A 286 -11.94 -7.41 10.17
N GLY A 287 -11.00 -8.31 10.44
CA GLY A 287 -10.38 -9.16 9.42
C GLY A 287 -9.48 -8.37 8.45
N VAL A 288 -8.99 -7.21 8.87
CA VAL A 288 -8.01 -6.38 8.17
C VAL A 288 -6.60 -6.87 8.50
N SER A 289 -5.76 -7.01 7.49
CA SER A 289 -4.33 -7.30 7.69
C SER A 289 -3.63 -6.04 8.17
N TYR A 290 -2.94 -6.12 9.29
CA TYR A 290 -2.16 -5.00 9.81
C TYR A 290 -0.69 -5.40 9.92
N PHE A 291 0.19 -4.47 9.59
CA PHE A 291 1.63 -4.63 9.77
C PHE A 291 2.29 -3.30 10.11
N ARG A 292 3.10 -3.28 11.18
CA ARG A 292 3.87 -2.10 11.58
C ARG A 292 5.23 -2.11 10.87
N VAL A 293 5.51 -1.04 10.16
CA VAL A 293 6.73 -0.83 9.36
C VAL A 293 7.61 0.21 10.05
N ASN A 294 8.87 -0.12 10.30
CA ASN A 294 9.89 0.82 10.70
C ASN A 294 10.65 1.31 9.46
N THR A 295 10.77 2.64 9.30
CA THR A 295 11.47 3.21 8.12
C THR A 295 12.97 2.92 8.08
N ASP A 296 13.57 2.43 9.16
CA ASP A 296 14.96 1.97 9.19
C ASP A 296 15.14 0.54 8.65
N THR A 297 14.05 -0.20 8.48
CA THR A 297 14.11 -1.54 7.90
C THR A 297 14.41 -1.43 6.41
N PRO A 298 15.46 -2.10 5.90
CA PRO A 298 15.69 -2.15 4.46
C PRO A 298 14.44 -2.63 3.72
N LEU A 299 14.05 -1.91 2.66
CA LEU A 299 12.82 -2.20 1.91
C LEU A 299 12.81 -3.64 1.37
N GLU A 300 13.97 -4.17 1.03
CA GLU A 300 14.14 -5.55 0.57
C GLU A 300 13.76 -6.57 1.63
N ASP A 301 14.28 -6.40 2.86
CA ASP A 301 13.98 -7.29 3.98
C ASP A 301 12.49 -7.22 4.36
N LEU A 302 11.90 -6.02 4.28
CA LEU A 302 10.47 -5.85 4.48
C LEU A 302 9.65 -6.67 3.47
N LEU A 303 9.97 -6.57 2.18
CA LEU A 303 9.18 -7.20 1.11
C LEU A 303 9.44 -8.71 1.03
N LEU A 304 10.72 -9.13 1.02
CA LEU A 304 11.09 -10.53 0.74
C LEU A 304 10.93 -11.44 1.95
N ASP A 305 11.02 -10.90 3.17
CA ASP A 305 10.93 -11.68 4.39
C ASP A 305 9.67 -11.35 5.19
N GLN A 306 9.52 -10.10 5.67
CA GLN A 306 8.49 -9.77 6.65
C GLN A 306 7.08 -9.85 6.08
N LEU A 307 6.79 -9.19 4.93
CA LEU A 307 5.45 -9.19 4.32
C LEU A 307 5.07 -10.57 3.74
N ARG A 308 6.06 -11.38 3.34
CA ARG A 308 5.80 -12.77 2.95
C ARG A 308 5.47 -13.64 4.14
N ARG A 309 6.18 -13.50 5.25
CA ARG A 309 5.95 -14.27 6.49
C ARG A 309 4.54 -14.05 7.05
N VAL A 310 4.03 -12.82 6.96
CA VAL A 310 2.66 -12.50 7.39
C VAL A 310 1.59 -12.77 6.32
N GLY A 311 1.99 -13.26 5.14
CA GLY A 311 1.09 -13.68 4.08
C GLY A 311 0.46 -12.55 3.26
N ILE A 312 1.01 -11.35 3.30
CA ILE A 312 0.61 -10.22 2.43
C ILE A 312 1.18 -10.42 1.01
N LEU A 313 2.39 -10.96 0.92
CA LEU A 313 3.05 -11.34 -0.32
C LEU A 313 3.27 -12.86 -0.39
N LYS A 314 3.30 -13.40 -1.61
CA LYS A 314 3.63 -14.79 -1.94
C LYS A 314 4.75 -14.87 -2.94
#